data_5665141f682afb5642f6ee77a2b3008d
#
_entry.id   5665141f682afb5642f6ee77a2b3008d
#
_cell.length_a   1.000
_cell.length_b   1.000
_cell.length_c   1.000
_cell.angle_alpha   90.00
_cell.angle_beta   90.00
_cell.angle_gamma   90.00
#
_symmetry.space_group_name_H-M   'P 1'
#
loop_
_entity.id
_entity.type
_entity.pdbx_description
1 polymer ?
#
loop_
_entity_poly.entity_id
_entity_poly.type
_entity_poly.pdbx_seq_one_letter_code
_entity_poly.pdbx_strand_id
1 'polypeptide(L)'
;MSERPSRRGLFPAWLVSAFSLSANGQDWTALREQMVRLQIERRGVRNAAVLRAMREVERHLFVPESLRRSAYEDHPLPIGHGQTISQPYIVAAMTEMLDPKPADRVLEIGTGSGYQAAVLAKLVRHVYTIEVVEPLGRQAQALLERLGFRNVTVRIGDGYEGWPEEAPFDKIMLTAAPPEVPQKLIDQLKPGGRLVAPVGTGWQELVVIDKDLNGRIRRRTEFPVMFVPMVPGKR
;
A
#
# COMPACT_ATOMS: atom_id res chain seq x y z
N MET A 1 58.48 19.01 46.80
CA MET A 1 58.23 18.99 45.36
C MET A 1 57.29 17.83 45.10
N SER A 2 55.98 18.17 44.91
CA SER A 2 54.97 17.16 44.68
C SER A 2 54.06 17.70 43.56
N GLU A 3 54.23 17.10 42.38
CA GLU A 3 53.43 17.43 41.22
C GLU A 3 52.06 16.72 41.31
N ARG A 4 50.99 17.49 41.07
CA ARG A 4 49.60 16.95 40.94
C ARG A 4 49.31 16.69 39.46
N PRO A 5 48.73 15.55 39.10
CA PRO A 5 48.30 15.34 37.72
C PRO A 5 46.96 16.01 37.43
N SER A 6 46.88 16.68 36.27
CA SER A 6 45.74 17.37 35.73
C SER A 6 44.63 16.38 35.29
N ARG A 7 43.41 16.59 35.77
CA ARG A 7 42.22 15.92 35.30
C ARG A 7 41.76 16.53 33.98
N ARG A 8 41.94 15.79 32.89
CA ARG A 8 41.25 16.08 31.60
C ARG A 8 39.82 15.59 31.72
N GLY A 9 38.87 16.56 31.68
CA GLY A 9 37.44 16.27 31.58
C GLY A 9 37.09 15.65 30.25
N LEU A 10 36.46 14.48 30.28
CA LEU A 10 35.76 13.89 29.13
C LEU A 10 34.42 14.63 28.97
N PHE A 11 34.29 15.36 27.86
CA PHE A 11 32.99 15.86 27.40
C PHE A 11 32.25 14.71 26.73
N PRO A 12 30.98 14.46 27.09
CA PRO A 12 30.19 13.50 26.35
C PRO A 12 29.85 14.05 24.97
N ALA A 13 30.12 13.25 23.95
CA ALA A 13 29.72 13.56 22.58
C ALA A 13 28.18 13.51 22.49
N TRP A 14 27.58 14.69 22.33
CA TRP A 14 26.17 14.81 22.02
C TRP A 14 25.95 14.27 20.60
N LEU A 15 25.14 13.22 20.49
CA LEU A 15 24.61 12.71 19.24
C LEU A 15 23.79 13.85 18.59
N VAL A 16 24.38 14.54 17.63
CA VAL A 16 23.66 15.41 16.73
C VAL A 16 22.88 14.50 15.79
N SER A 17 21.60 14.32 16.09
CA SER A 17 20.64 13.73 15.15
C SER A 17 20.60 14.64 13.93
N ALA A 18 21.13 14.14 12.81
CA ALA A 18 21.10 14.87 11.55
C ALA A 18 19.65 14.95 11.05
N PHE A 19 18.99 16.07 11.31
CA PHE A 19 17.78 16.46 10.61
C PHE A 19 18.17 16.74 9.15
N SER A 20 17.87 15.82 8.25
CA SER A 20 17.98 16.08 6.83
C SER A 20 16.80 16.97 6.41
N LEU A 21 17.01 18.28 6.46
CA LEU A 21 16.14 19.25 5.81
C LEU A 21 16.23 19.02 4.31
N SER A 22 15.12 18.63 3.68
CA SER A 22 15.01 18.60 2.23
C SER A 22 15.17 20.03 1.69
N ALA A 23 15.68 20.17 0.47
CA ALA A 23 15.98 21.46 -0.17
C ALA A 23 14.81 22.45 -0.28
N ASN A 24 13.59 22.06 0.12
CA ASN A 24 12.36 22.88 0.10
C ASN A 24 11.76 23.13 1.50
N GLY A 25 12.48 22.90 2.60
CA GLY A 25 11.99 23.22 3.96
C GLY A 25 10.79 22.41 4.45
N GLN A 26 10.34 21.37 3.75
CA GLN A 26 9.18 20.58 4.12
C GLN A 26 9.58 19.35 4.93
N ASP A 27 9.06 19.24 6.16
CA ASP A 27 9.27 18.05 7.00
C ASP A 27 8.28 16.93 6.61
N TRP A 28 8.68 16.10 5.67
CA TRP A 28 7.89 14.96 5.20
C TRP A 28 7.59 13.95 6.31
N THR A 29 8.46 13.82 7.28
CA THR A 29 8.28 12.91 8.42
C THR A 29 7.17 13.40 9.32
N ALA A 30 7.18 14.69 9.69
CA ALA A 30 6.11 15.29 10.49
C ALA A 30 4.74 15.19 9.79
N LEU A 31 4.69 15.46 8.48
CA LEU A 31 3.45 15.35 7.71
C LEU A 31 2.93 13.92 7.67
N ARG A 32 3.82 12.92 7.48
CA ARG A 32 3.47 11.50 7.47
C ARG A 32 2.95 11.04 8.83
N GLU A 33 3.61 11.44 9.92
CA GLU A 33 3.14 11.15 11.29
C GLU A 33 1.77 11.79 11.56
N GLN A 34 1.55 13.03 11.12
CA GLN A 34 0.26 13.70 11.25
C GLN A 34 -0.83 12.97 10.47
N MET A 35 -0.55 12.57 9.22
CA MET A 35 -1.46 11.76 8.39
C MET A 35 -1.88 10.49 9.13
N VAL A 36 -0.93 9.71 9.63
CA VAL A 36 -1.25 8.46 10.33
C VAL A 36 -2.08 8.73 11.58
N ARG A 37 -1.68 9.67 12.42
CA ARG A 37 -2.35 9.96 13.69
C ARG A 37 -3.76 10.52 13.50
N LEU A 38 -3.93 11.51 12.59
CA LEU A 38 -5.17 12.27 12.49
C LEU A 38 -6.16 11.68 11.49
N GLN A 39 -5.66 11.10 10.39
CA GLN A 39 -6.52 10.62 9.30
C GLN A 39 -6.78 9.11 9.37
N ILE A 40 -5.89 8.34 10.00
CA ILE A 40 -5.93 6.89 10.01
C ILE A 40 -6.31 6.34 11.40
N GLU A 41 -5.48 6.60 12.42
CA GLU A 41 -5.72 6.10 13.78
C GLU A 41 -7.03 6.65 14.38
N ARG A 42 -7.31 7.97 14.22
CA ARG A 42 -8.56 8.57 14.72
C ARG A 42 -9.82 8.02 14.05
N ARG A 43 -9.69 7.48 12.85
CA ARG A 43 -10.81 6.87 12.11
C ARG A 43 -10.94 5.36 12.36
N GLY A 44 -10.21 4.81 13.32
CA GLY A 44 -10.45 3.46 13.83
C GLY A 44 -9.50 2.37 13.33
N VAL A 45 -8.53 2.66 12.48
CA VAL A 45 -7.47 1.70 12.13
C VAL A 45 -6.57 1.49 13.36
N ARG A 46 -6.41 0.23 13.80
CA ARG A 46 -5.73 -0.13 15.06
C ARG A 46 -4.57 -1.08 14.89
N ASN A 47 -4.46 -1.76 13.76
CA ASN A 47 -3.39 -2.73 13.55
C ASN A 47 -2.01 -2.02 13.55
N ALA A 48 -1.20 -2.33 14.58
CA ALA A 48 0.08 -1.67 14.80
C ALA A 48 1.07 -1.88 13.63
N ALA A 49 1.01 -3.04 12.94
CA ALA A 49 1.87 -3.31 11.79
C ALA A 49 1.45 -2.44 10.58
N VAL A 50 0.14 -2.30 10.33
CA VAL A 50 -0.39 -1.42 9.28
C VAL A 50 0.00 0.03 9.56
N LEU A 51 -0.22 0.54 10.77
CA LEU A 51 0.14 1.90 11.16
C LEU A 51 1.65 2.16 11.01
N ARG A 52 2.49 1.18 11.36
CA ARG A 52 3.93 1.27 11.14
C ARG A 52 4.29 1.32 9.65
N ALA A 53 3.71 0.45 8.83
CA ALA A 53 3.93 0.47 7.38
C ALA A 53 3.54 1.82 6.75
N MET A 54 2.41 2.41 7.17
CA MET A 54 1.97 3.74 6.73
C MET A 54 2.91 4.86 7.17
N ARG A 55 3.64 4.70 8.30
CA ARG A 55 4.69 5.62 8.76
C ARG A 55 6.00 5.46 8.01
N GLU A 56 6.33 4.25 7.58
CA GLU A 56 7.59 3.95 6.90
C GLU A 56 7.58 4.29 5.41
N VAL A 57 6.44 4.04 4.72
CA VAL A 57 6.36 4.24 3.27
C VAL A 57 6.15 5.72 2.94
N GLU A 58 7.08 6.31 2.22
CA GLU A 58 7.12 7.73 1.88
C GLU A 58 6.18 8.07 0.72
N ARG A 59 4.89 8.29 1.02
CA ARG A 59 3.83 8.50 0.03
C ARG A 59 4.15 9.58 -0.99
N HIS A 60 4.85 10.65 -0.61
CA HIS A 60 5.24 11.75 -1.50
C HIS A 60 6.15 11.32 -2.66
N LEU A 61 6.79 10.14 -2.57
CA LEU A 61 7.59 9.56 -3.65
C LEU A 61 6.73 8.84 -4.71
N PHE A 62 5.46 8.56 -4.40
CA PHE A 62 4.51 7.83 -5.26
C PHE A 62 3.51 8.74 -5.98
N VAL A 63 3.72 10.05 -5.94
CA VAL A 63 2.92 11.05 -6.65
C VAL A 63 3.80 11.88 -7.58
N PRO A 64 3.22 12.51 -8.62
CA PRO A 64 3.95 13.48 -9.44
C PRO A 64 4.59 14.58 -8.59
N GLU A 65 5.74 15.10 -9.00
CA GLU A 65 6.50 16.09 -8.24
C GLU A 65 5.68 17.33 -7.90
N SER A 66 4.84 17.79 -8.82
CA SER A 66 3.94 18.93 -8.62
C SER A 66 2.90 18.72 -7.52
N LEU A 67 2.60 17.46 -7.14
CA LEU A 67 1.61 17.09 -6.14
C LEU A 67 2.22 16.63 -4.81
N ARG A 68 3.55 16.60 -4.68
CA ARG A 68 4.21 16.11 -3.47
C ARG A 68 3.78 16.85 -2.20
N ARG A 69 3.49 18.16 -2.31
CA ARG A 69 3.02 18.96 -1.17
C ARG A 69 1.69 18.50 -0.61
N SER A 70 0.81 17.97 -1.46
CA SER A 70 -0.50 17.42 -1.09
C SER A 70 -0.48 15.91 -0.81
N ALA A 71 0.68 15.25 -0.89
CA ALA A 71 0.77 13.80 -0.78
C ALA A 71 0.21 13.22 0.53
N TYR A 72 0.21 14.01 1.60
CA TYR A 72 -0.24 13.59 2.94
C TYR A 72 -1.62 14.15 3.32
N GLU A 73 -2.33 14.78 2.37
CA GLU A 73 -3.72 15.22 2.54
C GLU A 73 -4.69 14.04 2.44
N ASP A 74 -5.88 14.17 3.07
CA ASP A 74 -6.85 13.07 3.22
C ASP A 74 -7.76 12.89 1.99
N HIS A 75 -7.17 12.80 0.82
CA HIS A 75 -7.88 12.57 -0.44
C HIS A 75 -7.02 11.82 -1.48
N PRO A 76 -7.64 11.23 -2.53
CA PRO A 76 -6.91 10.67 -3.65
C PRO A 76 -6.23 11.77 -4.48
N LEU A 77 -5.13 11.41 -5.17
CA LEU A 77 -4.39 12.32 -6.07
C LEU A 77 -4.21 11.70 -7.44
N PRO A 78 -4.24 12.50 -8.53
CA PRO A 78 -3.99 11.98 -9.86
C PRO A 78 -2.52 11.54 -10.03
N ILE A 79 -2.33 10.41 -10.72
CA ILE A 79 -1.00 9.84 -11.03
C ILE A 79 -0.76 9.71 -12.54
N GLY A 80 -1.61 10.33 -13.36
CA GLY A 80 -1.59 10.24 -14.81
C GLY A 80 -2.51 9.14 -15.36
N HIS A 81 -2.69 9.13 -16.67
CA HIS A 81 -3.49 8.14 -17.40
C HIS A 81 -4.93 7.95 -16.88
N GLY A 82 -5.52 9.00 -16.29
CA GLY A 82 -6.86 8.92 -15.67
C GLY A 82 -6.90 8.11 -14.36
N GLN A 83 -5.74 7.74 -13.81
CA GLN A 83 -5.65 6.96 -12.57
C GLN A 83 -5.28 7.82 -11.37
N THR A 84 -5.54 7.29 -10.16
CA THR A 84 -5.27 7.99 -8.90
C THR A 84 -4.56 7.07 -7.91
N ILE A 85 -3.72 7.66 -7.05
CA ILE A 85 -3.32 7.04 -5.78
C ILE A 85 -4.45 7.23 -4.78
N SER A 86 -4.88 6.16 -4.14
CA SER A 86 -6.02 6.17 -3.19
C SER A 86 -5.75 7.05 -1.97
N GLN A 87 -6.82 7.58 -1.35
CA GLN A 87 -6.79 8.31 -0.09
C GLN A 87 -6.01 7.51 0.98
N PRO A 88 -5.16 8.14 1.81
CA PRO A 88 -4.36 7.44 2.82
C PRO A 88 -5.18 6.56 3.77
N TYR A 89 -6.34 7.05 4.24
CA TYR A 89 -7.23 6.27 5.08
C TYR A 89 -7.72 4.99 4.40
N ILE A 90 -8.09 5.07 3.13
CA ILE A 90 -8.59 3.91 2.36
C ILE A 90 -7.49 2.85 2.21
N VAL A 91 -6.25 3.27 1.90
CA VAL A 91 -5.09 2.35 1.84
C VAL A 91 -4.93 1.61 3.18
N ALA A 92 -4.95 2.33 4.30
CA ALA A 92 -4.77 1.74 5.62
C ALA A 92 -5.95 0.83 6.02
N ALA A 93 -7.20 1.28 5.79
CA ALA A 93 -8.41 0.52 6.13
C ALA A 93 -8.49 -0.79 5.33
N MET A 94 -8.27 -0.74 4.01
CA MET A 94 -8.25 -1.94 3.17
C MET A 94 -7.14 -2.90 3.59
N THR A 95 -5.95 -2.37 3.93
CA THR A 95 -4.83 -3.19 4.39
C THR A 95 -5.16 -3.86 5.74
N GLU A 96 -5.78 -3.15 6.68
CA GLU A 96 -6.23 -3.74 7.95
C GLU A 96 -7.29 -4.82 7.74
N MET A 97 -8.28 -4.56 6.86
CA MET A 97 -9.34 -5.53 6.53
C MET A 97 -8.80 -6.77 5.85
N LEU A 98 -7.75 -6.63 5.04
CA LEU A 98 -7.07 -7.76 4.39
C LEU A 98 -6.41 -8.67 5.43
N ASP A 99 -6.06 -8.14 6.60
CA ASP A 99 -5.40 -8.84 7.71
C ASP A 99 -4.13 -9.62 7.26
N PRO A 100 -3.15 -8.92 6.65
CA PRO A 100 -1.96 -9.55 6.11
C PRO A 100 -1.06 -10.13 7.22
N LYS A 101 -0.41 -11.26 6.93
CA LYS A 101 0.55 -11.92 7.81
C LYS A 101 1.94 -11.96 7.16
N PRO A 102 3.03 -11.99 7.94
CA PRO A 102 4.39 -11.97 7.41
C PRO A 102 4.73 -13.10 6.41
N ALA A 103 4.04 -14.23 6.49
CA ALA A 103 4.26 -15.36 5.58
C ALA A 103 3.41 -15.31 4.31
N ASP A 104 2.48 -14.36 4.20
CA ASP A 104 1.50 -14.31 3.12
C ASP A 104 2.12 -13.97 1.77
N ARG A 105 1.53 -14.57 0.72
CA ARG A 105 1.67 -14.16 -0.68
C ARG A 105 0.41 -13.42 -1.07
N VAL A 106 0.57 -12.17 -1.48
CA VAL A 106 -0.55 -11.27 -1.78
C VAL A 106 -0.60 -10.96 -3.27
N LEU A 107 -1.79 -11.06 -3.88
CA LEU A 107 -2.06 -10.52 -5.21
C LEU A 107 -2.76 -9.18 -5.08
N GLU A 108 -2.23 -8.16 -5.71
CA GLU A 108 -2.85 -6.84 -5.88
C GLU A 108 -3.28 -6.66 -7.35
N ILE A 109 -4.49 -6.16 -7.57
CA ILE A 109 -5.00 -5.81 -8.90
C ILE A 109 -5.14 -4.29 -8.97
N GLY A 110 -4.32 -3.65 -9.82
CA GLY A 110 -4.21 -2.21 -9.97
C GLY A 110 -2.98 -1.65 -9.24
N THR A 111 -1.79 -1.86 -9.81
CA THR A 111 -0.53 -1.34 -9.24
C THR A 111 -0.53 0.18 -9.08
N GLY A 112 -1.07 0.89 -10.08
CA GLY A 112 -1.10 2.34 -10.11
C GLY A 112 0.29 2.94 -9.92
N SER A 113 0.47 3.74 -8.88
CA SER A 113 1.77 4.32 -8.49
C SER A 113 2.71 3.33 -7.80
N GLY A 114 2.22 2.17 -7.34
CA GLY A 114 2.94 1.21 -6.51
C GLY A 114 2.86 1.47 -5.00
N TYR A 115 2.09 2.48 -4.55
CA TYR A 115 2.05 2.84 -3.12
C TYR A 115 1.39 1.75 -2.27
N GLN A 116 0.25 1.21 -2.70
CA GLN A 116 -0.42 0.12 -1.96
C GLN A 116 0.47 -1.13 -1.94
N ALA A 117 1.11 -1.48 -3.07
CA ALA A 117 2.09 -2.57 -3.13
C ALA A 117 3.24 -2.36 -2.13
N ALA A 118 3.78 -1.13 -2.04
CA ALA A 118 4.84 -0.79 -1.10
C ALA A 118 4.40 -0.93 0.37
N VAL A 119 3.17 -0.53 0.71
CA VAL A 119 2.60 -0.71 2.05
C VAL A 119 2.45 -2.20 2.37
N LEU A 120 1.88 -2.99 1.46
CA LEU A 120 1.75 -4.44 1.61
C LEU A 120 3.11 -5.13 1.75
N ALA A 121 4.11 -4.71 0.99
CA ALA A 121 5.45 -5.29 1.01
C ALA A 121 6.16 -5.17 2.37
N LYS A 122 5.76 -4.20 3.22
CA LYS A 122 6.23 -4.08 4.60
C LYS A 122 5.63 -5.11 5.55
N LEU A 123 4.58 -5.81 5.13
CA LEU A 123 3.73 -6.63 6.00
C LEU A 123 3.77 -8.12 5.64
N VAL A 124 4.15 -8.45 4.40
CA VAL A 124 3.99 -9.79 3.84
C VAL A 124 5.28 -10.33 3.24
N ARG A 125 5.30 -11.63 2.97
CA ARG A 125 6.43 -12.30 2.33
C ARG A 125 6.67 -11.78 0.91
N HIS A 126 5.60 -11.65 0.10
CA HIS A 126 5.72 -11.23 -1.29
C HIS A 126 4.41 -10.63 -1.82
N VAL A 127 4.52 -9.58 -2.60
CA VAL A 127 3.41 -8.93 -3.31
C VAL A 127 3.58 -9.16 -4.81
N TYR A 128 2.57 -9.73 -5.42
CA TYR A 128 2.38 -9.82 -6.86
C TYR A 128 1.38 -8.75 -7.24
N THR A 129 1.70 -7.87 -8.17
CA THR A 129 0.79 -6.78 -8.54
C THR A 129 0.64 -6.67 -10.05
N ILE A 130 -0.59 -6.47 -10.51
CA ILE A 130 -0.94 -6.41 -11.93
C ILE A 130 -1.43 -5.02 -12.29
N GLU A 131 -0.89 -4.47 -13.38
CA GLU A 131 -1.30 -3.19 -13.96
C GLU A 131 -1.67 -3.34 -15.44
N VAL A 132 -2.84 -2.84 -15.80
CA VAL A 132 -3.32 -2.88 -17.20
C VAL A 132 -2.79 -1.72 -18.04
N VAL A 133 -2.46 -0.60 -17.38
CA VAL A 133 -1.88 0.60 -18.02
C VAL A 133 -0.36 0.45 -18.04
N GLU A 134 0.18 -0.06 -19.13
CA GLU A 134 1.60 -0.40 -19.26
C GLU A 134 2.56 0.72 -18.82
N PRO A 135 2.40 2.01 -19.23
CA PRO A 135 3.30 3.07 -18.76
C PRO A 135 3.32 3.23 -17.24
N LEU A 136 2.16 3.10 -16.57
CA LEU A 136 2.08 3.16 -15.11
C LEU A 136 2.78 1.98 -14.46
N GLY A 137 2.51 0.77 -14.93
CA GLY A 137 3.13 -0.44 -14.39
C GLY A 137 4.66 -0.40 -14.49
N ARG A 138 5.20 0.04 -15.63
CA ARG A 138 6.65 0.22 -15.81
C ARG A 138 7.23 1.29 -14.88
N GLN A 139 6.54 2.42 -14.71
CA GLN A 139 6.95 3.48 -13.79
C GLN A 139 6.94 3.00 -12.33
N ALA A 140 5.88 2.30 -11.93
CA ALA A 140 5.77 1.72 -10.60
C ALA A 140 6.86 0.68 -10.32
N GLN A 141 7.13 -0.21 -11.27
CA GLN A 141 8.21 -1.21 -11.16
C GLN A 141 9.56 -0.52 -10.92
N ALA A 142 9.94 0.44 -11.77
CA ALA A 142 11.20 1.16 -11.65
C ALA A 142 11.30 1.95 -10.34
N LEU A 143 10.18 2.52 -9.85
CA LEU A 143 10.12 3.23 -8.58
C LEU A 143 10.33 2.26 -7.41
N LEU A 144 9.60 1.16 -7.36
CA LEU A 144 9.68 0.15 -6.31
C LEU A 144 11.09 -0.45 -6.22
N GLU A 145 11.71 -0.78 -7.35
CA GLU A 145 13.09 -1.25 -7.43
C GLU A 145 14.08 -0.22 -6.86
N ARG A 146 13.95 1.06 -7.28
CA ARG A 146 14.80 2.17 -6.79
C ARG A 146 14.65 2.38 -5.28
N LEU A 147 13.44 2.20 -4.74
CA LEU A 147 13.16 2.32 -3.31
C LEU A 147 13.52 1.06 -2.51
N GLY A 148 14.03 0.01 -3.16
CA GLY A 148 14.53 -1.19 -2.51
C GLY A 148 13.46 -2.22 -2.12
N PHE A 149 12.25 -2.15 -2.67
CA PHE A 149 11.21 -3.16 -2.47
C PHE A 149 11.49 -4.41 -3.32
N ARG A 150 12.28 -5.34 -2.78
CA ARG A 150 12.70 -6.56 -3.48
C ARG A 150 11.68 -7.70 -3.44
N ASN A 151 10.65 -7.57 -2.62
CA ASN A 151 9.56 -8.53 -2.47
C ASN A 151 8.27 -8.08 -3.17
N VAL A 152 8.40 -7.28 -4.23
CA VAL A 152 7.28 -6.90 -5.11
C VAL A 152 7.61 -7.30 -6.53
N THR A 153 6.69 -8.01 -7.19
CA THR A 153 6.78 -8.34 -8.61
C THR A 153 5.63 -7.68 -9.35
N VAL A 154 5.95 -6.83 -10.32
CA VAL A 154 4.95 -6.13 -11.15
C VAL A 154 4.77 -6.87 -12.47
N ARG A 155 3.52 -7.09 -12.87
CA ARG A 155 3.13 -7.65 -14.17
C ARG A 155 2.26 -6.65 -14.91
N ILE A 156 2.55 -6.44 -16.20
CA ILE A 156 1.65 -5.74 -17.10
C ILE A 156 0.67 -6.75 -17.66
N GLY A 157 -0.63 -6.53 -17.44
CA GLY A 157 -1.63 -7.53 -17.87
C GLY A 157 -3.05 -7.21 -17.44
N ASP A 158 -3.94 -8.14 -17.76
CA ASP A 158 -5.36 -8.05 -17.40
C ASP A 158 -5.60 -8.54 -15.98
N GLY A 159 -6.02 -7.64 -15.11
CA GLY A 159 -6.36 -7.97 -13.71
C GLY A 159 -7.53 -8.95 -13.56
N TYR A 160 -8.44 -9.01 -14.55
CA TYR A 160 -9.54 -9.99 -14.54
C TYR A 160 -9.06 -11.43 -14.62
N GLU A 161 -7.89 -11.68 -15.21
CA GLU A 161 -7.28 -13.01 -15.30
C GLU A 161 -6.54 -13.42 -14.02
N GLY A 162 -6.17 -12.42 -13.18
CA GLY A 162 -5.29 -12.66 -12.04
C GLY A 162 -3.90 -13.13 -12.47
N TRP A 163 -3.31 -14.02 -11.68
CA TRP A 163 -1.97 -14.55 -11.93
C TRP A 163 -1.92 -16.06 -11.66
N PRO A 164 -2.47 -16.88 -12.57
CA PRO A 164 -2.61 -18.32 -12.36
C PRO A 164 -1.28 -19.03 -12.07
N GLU A 165 -0.18 -18.58 -12.70
CA GLU A 165 1.13 -19.21 -12.57
C GLU A 165 1.72 -19.06 -11.15
N GLU A 166 1.25 -18.04 -10.42
CA GLU A 166 1.68 -17.75 -9.04
C GLU A 166 0.63 -18.13 -7.98
N ALA A 167 -0.56 -18.55 -8.42
CA ALA A 167 -1.62 -18.99 -7.49
C ALA A 167 -1.22 -20.29 -6.76
N PRO A 168 -1.82 -20.58 -5.59
CA PRO A 168 -2.81 -19.78 -4.88
C PRO A 168 -2.21 -18.68 -4.01
N PHE A 169 -3.00 -17.61 -3.76
CA PHE A 169 -2.62 -16.48 -2.91
C PHE A 169 -3.30 -16.57 -1.54
N ASP A 170 -2.58 -16.18 -0.49
CA ASP A 170 -3.15 -16.11 0.85
C ASP A 170 -4.12 -14.93 0.97
N LYS A 171 -3.83 -13.83 0.26
CA LYS A 171 -4.64 -12.60 0.24
C LYS A 171 -4.72 -12.04 -1.18
N ILE A 172 -5.87 -11.41 -1.50
CA ILE A 172 -6.05 -10.69 -2.77
C ILE A 172 -6.65 -9.32 -2.46
N MET A 173 -6.12 -8.26 -3.07
CA MET A 173 -6.62 -6.90 -2.95
C MET A 173 -6.88 -6.32 -4.34
N LEU A 174 -8.06 -5.71 -4.53
CA LEU A 174 -8.35 -4.94 -5.72
C LEU A 174 -8.32 -3.45 -5.37
N THR A 175 -7.63 -2.66 -6.17
CA THR A 175 -7.52 -1.19 -6.04
C THR A 175 -8.22 -0.45 -7.19
N ALA A 176 -9.00 -1.18 -7.97
CA ALA A 176 -9.93 -0.70 -8.99
C ALA A 176 -11.24 -1.47 -8.83
N ALA A 177 -12.38 -0.84 -9.15
CA ALA A 177 -13.70 -1.40 -8.93
C ALA A 177 -14.22 -2.18 -10.14
N PRO A 178 -14.33 -3.52 -10.09
CA PRO A 178 -15.12 -4.27 -11.05
C PRO A 178 -16.61 -4.15 -10.75
N PRO A 179 -17.52 -4.41 -11.72
CA PRO A 179 -18.95 -4.55 -11.45
C PRO A 179 -19.26 -5.62 -10.38
N GLU A 180 -18.53 -6.74 -10.46
CA GLU A 180 -18.51 -7.84 -9.49
C GLU A 180 -17.11 -8.42 -9.38
N VAL A 181 -16.77 -9.03 -8.25
CA VAL A 181 -15.46 -9.67 -8.07
C VAL A 181 -15.32 -10.83 -9.08
N PRO A 182 -14.29 -10.83 -9.94
CA PRO A 182 -14.10 -11.89 -10.92
C PRO A 182 -13.94 -13.27 -10.26
N GLN A 183 -14.68 -14.28 -10.73
CA GLN A 183 -14.61 -15.64 -10.19
C GLN A 183 -13.18 -16.20 -10.25
N LYS A 184 -12.43 -15.89 -11.30
CA LYS A 184 -11.02 -16.29 -11.45
C LYS A 184 -10.13 -15.86 -10.29
N LEU A 185 -10.40 -14.70 -9.68
CA LEU A 185 -9.67 -14.23 -8.50
C LEU A 185 -10.07 -14.99 -7.24
N ILE A 186 -11.35 -15.33 -7.10
CA ILE A 186 -11.84 -16.18 -6.00
C ILE A 186 -11.25 -17.61 -6.10
N ASP A 187 -11.12 -18.12 -7.32
CA ASP A 187 -10.52 -19.45 -7.56
C ASP A 187 -9.03 -19.47 -7.19
N GLN A 188 -8.32 -18.35 -7.45
CA GLN A 188 -6.90 -18.16 -7.10
C GLN A 188 -6.68 -17.84 -5.61
N LEU A 189 -7.75 -17.58 -4.83
CA LEU A 189 -7.65 -17.40 -3.39
C LEU A 189 -7.53 -18.75 -2.69
N LYS A 190 -6.54 -18.89 -1.83
CA LYS A 190 -6.27 -20.07 -1.03
C LYS A 190 -7.42 -20.38 -0.05
N PRO A 191 -7.75 -21.62 0.27
CA PRO A 191 -8.56 -21.94 1.43
C PRO A 191 -7.98 -21.30 2.70
N GLY A 192 -8.83 -20.64 3.50
CA GLY A 192 -8.43 -19.79 4.63
C GLY A 192 -7.99 -18.38 4.21
N GLY A 193 -8.04 -18.05 2.92
CA GLY A 193 -7.64 -16.75 2.39
C GLY A 193 -8.74 -15.68 2.48
N ARG A 194 -8.32 -14.44 2.20
CA ARG A 194 -9.20 -13.26 2.23
C ARG A 194 -8.97 -12.36 1.03
N LEU A 195 -10.06 -11.83 0.46
CA LEU A 195 -10.03 -10.84 -0.60
C LEU A 195 -10.74 -9.56 -0.13
N VAL A 196 -10.17 -8.40 -0.46
CA VAL A 196 -10.76 -7.07 -0.22
C VAL A 196 -10.86 -6.34 -1.55
N ALA A 197 -12.03 -5.82 -1.88
CA ALA A 197 -12.28 -5.16 -3.15
C ALA A 197 -13.35 -4.07 -3.07
N PRO A 198 -13.20 -2.94 -3.78
CA PRO A 198 -14.33 -2.09 -4.15
C PRO A 198 -15.15 -2.79 -5.23
N VAL A 199 -16.47 -2.77 -5.15
CA VAL A 199 -17.36 -3.44 -6.12
C VAL A 199 -18.52 -2.53 -6.49
N GLY A 200 -18.84 -2.44 -7.76
CA GLY A 200 -19.94 -1.67 -8.31
C GLY A 200 -19.57 -0.79 -9.48
N THR A 201 -20.56 -0.26 -10.21
CA THR A 201 -20.36 0.59 -11.39
C THR A 201 -20.69 2.06 -11.14
N GLY A 202 -21.81 2.39 -10.55
CA GLY A 202 -22.20 3.77 -10.17
C GLY A 202 -22.04 3.98 -8.67
N TRP A 203 -22.75 3.16 -7.90
CA TRP A 203 -22.55 3.03 -6.47
C TRP A 203 -21.55 1.91 -6.21
N GLN A 204 -20.53 2.20 -5.41
CA GLN A 204 -19.49 1.21 -5.07
C GLN A 204 -19.44 0.99 -3.58
N GLU A 205 -19.26 -0.25 -3.19
CA GLU A 205 -19.09 -0.65 -1.80
C GLU A 205 -17.78 -1.43 -1.63
N LEU A 206 -17.10 -1.20 -0.52
CA LEU A 206 -15.96 -2.03 -0.15
C LEU A 206 -16.50 -3.36 0.40
N VAL A 207 -16.03 -4.45 -0.17
CA VAL A 207 -16.41 -5.80 0.25
C VAL A 207 -15.21 -6.59 0.74
N VAL A 208 -15.47 -7.47 1.70
CA VAL A 208 -14.51 -8.47 2.16
C VAL A 208 -15.09 -9.85 1.87
N ILE A 209 -14.28 -10.68 1.25
CA ILE A 209 -14.60 -12.08 0.95
C ILE A 209 -13.63 -12.96 1.71
N ASP A 210 -14.17 -13.83 2.55
CA ASP A 210 -13.43 -14.89 3.24
C ASP A 210 -13.71 -16.23 2.57
N LYS A 211 -12.68 -16.98 2.23
CA LYS A 211 -12.77 -18.36 1.76
C LYS A 211 -12.36 -19.28 2.91
N ASP A 212 -13.29 -20.02 3.48
CA ASP A 212 -12.96 -20.91 4.61
C ASP A 212 -12.10 -22.10 4.18
N LEU A 213 -11.64 -22.91 5.13
CA LEU A 213 -10.79 -24.08 4.85
C LEU A 213 -11.48 -25.15 4.00
N ASN A 214 -12.82 -25.14 3.94
CA ASN A 214 -13.63 -26.06 3.13
C ASN A 214 -13.98 -25.44 1.76
N GLY A 215 -13.45 -24.25 1.43
CA GLY A 215 -13.70 -23.54 0.18
C GLY A 215 -15.01 -22.76 0.13
N ARG A 216 -15.78 -22.69 1.21
CA ARG A 216 -17.03 -21.90 1.25
C ARG A 216 -16.70 -20.42 1.29
N ILE A 217 -17.44 -19.64 0.50
CA ILE A 217 -17.29 -18.20 0.38
C ILE A 217 -18.27 -17.49 1.33
N ARG A 218 -17.74 -16.59 2.13
CA ARG A 218 -18.52 -15.65 2.93
C ARG A 218 -18.17 -14.22 2.49
N ARG A 219 -19.18 -13.45 2.08
CA ARG A 219 -19.05 -12.05 1.68
C ARG A 219 -19.71 -11.16 2.73
N ARG A 220 -19.06 -10.03 3.04
CA ARG A 220 -19.63 -8.92 3.81
C ARG A 220 -19.31 -7.59 3.14
N THR A 221 -20.23 -6.64 3.29
CA THR A 221 -20.08 -5.26 2.83
C THR A 221 -19.69 -4.39 4.01
N GLU A 222 -18.74 -3.48 3.81
CA GLU A 222 -18.20 -2.63 4.87
C GLU A 222 -18.78 -1.21 4.79
N PHE A 223 -18.37 -0.42 3.80
CA PHE A 223 -18.82 0.97 3.63
C PHE A 223 -18.72 1.42 2.16
N PRO A 224 -19.45 2.51 1.79
CA PRO A 224 -19.36 3.08 0.44
C PRO A 224 -17.97 3.64 0.14
N VAL A 225 -17.52 3.46 -1.12
CA VAL A 225 -16.22 3.94 -1.63
C VAL A 225 -16.37 4.47 -3.05
N MET A 226 -15.31 5.13 -3.53
CA MET A 226 -15.20 5.54 -4.92
C MET A 226 -13.81 5.23 -5.46
N PHE A 227 -13.75 4.30 -6.40
CA PHE A 227 -12.54 3.89 -7.10
C PHE A 227 -12.69 4.07 -8.61
N VAL A 228 -11.56 4.13 -9.30
CA VAL A 228 -11.54 4.01 -10.75
C VAL A 228 -12.10 2.66 -11.17
N PRO A 229 -12.82 2.56 -12.31
CA PRO A 229 -13.33 1.28 -12.77
C PRO A 229 -12.19 0.32 -13.13
N MET A 230 -12.37 -0.94 -12.79
CA MET A 230 -11.51 -2.01 -13.28
C MET A 230 -11.83 -2.27 -14.75
N VAL A 231 -10.83 -2.17 -15.62
CA VAL A 231 -10.99 -2.35 -17.06
C VAL A 231 -10.24 -3.61 -17.52
N PRO A 232 -10.78 -4.35 -18.52
CA PRO A 232 -10.09 -5.50 -19.08
C PRO A 232 -8.85 -5.06 -19.85
N GLY A 233 -7.84 -5.93 -19.89
CA GLY A 233 -6.67 -5.76 -20.73
C GLY A 233 -7.03 -5.78 -22.23
N LYS A 234 -6.26 -5.06 -23.06
CA LYS A 234 -6.38 -5.20 -24.51
C LYS A 234 -5.91 -6.60 -24.89
N ARG A 235 -6.77 -7.33 -25.61
CA ARG A 235 -6.43 -8.61 -26.25
C ARG A 235 -5.51 -8.40 -27.43
#